data_a7211c4d6774b12956a059214f1f5493
#
_entry.id   a7211c4d6774b12956a059214f1f5493
#
_cell.length_a   1.000
_cell.length_b   1.000
_cell.length_c   1.000
_cell.angle_alpha   90.00
_cell.angle_beta   90.00
_cell.angle_gamma   90.00
#
_symmetry.space_group_name_H-M   'P 1'
#
loop_
_entity.id
_entity.type
_entity.pdbx_description
1 polymer ?
#
loop_
_entity_poly.entity_id
_entity_poly.type
_entity_poly.pdbx_seq_one_letter_code
_entity_poly.pdbx_strand_id
1 'polypeptide(L)'
;MIGRIFRGGFMTIIYAYLYIPIIILIVNSFNESRFGIQWQGFSTKWYELLSNNDSLLEAAGHSLTMAVLSATFATVIGTLTAVALFRYRFRGKPFVGGMLFVVMMSPDIVMAISLLVLFMILGVSLGFWSLLFSHITFCLPFVVVTVYARLKDFDVKMLEAARDLGAGEFTILRKNYFAFSAACHCCGLALKFHVIHG
;
A
#
# COMPACT_ATOMS: atom_id res chain seq x y z
N MET A 1 -21.74 -27.88 17.70
CA MET A 1 -22.58 -26.75 17.24
C MET A 1 -22.29 -25.46 18.00
N ILE A 2 -22.18 -25.48 19.31
CA ILE A 2 -21.93 -24.30 20.19
C ILE A 2 -20.64 -23.55 19.82
N GLY A 3 -19.54 -24.24 19.50
CA GLY A 3 -18.27 -23.59 19.14
C GLY A 3 -18.31 -22.83 17.80
N ARG A 4 -19.18 -23.19 16.86
CA ARG A 4 -19.35 -22.45 15.60
C ARG A 4 -20.15 -21.16 15.80
N ILE A 5 -21.15 -21.20 16.67
CA ILE A 5 -21.97 -20.04 17.02
C ILE A 5 -21.12 -19.02 17.81
N PHE A 6 -20.31 -19.51 18.76
CA PHE A 6 -19.41 -18.66 19.55
C PHE A 6 -18.33 -18.00 18.67
N ARG A 7 -17.72 -18.74 17.74
CA ARG A 7 -16.77 -18.17 16.75
C ARG A 7 -17.46 -17.16 15.84
N GLY A 8 -18.67 -17.45 15.37
CA GLY A 8 -19.42 -16.52 14.54
C GLY A 8 -19.73 -15.23 15.29
N GLY A 9 -20.27 -15.32 16.50
CA GLY A 9 -20.55 -14.16 17.35
C GLY A 9 -19.30 -13.32 17.65
N PHE A 10 -18.19 -13.96 17.99
CA PHE A 10 -16.93 -13.27 18.25
C PHE A 10 -16.39 -12.53 17.00
N MET A 11 -16.42 -13.17 15.84
CA MET A 11 -16.04 -12.51 14.58
C MET A 11 -16.95 -11.33 14.25
N THR A 12 -18.26 -11.47 14.45
CA THR A 12 -19.21 -10.37 14.22
C THR A 12 -18.90 -9.16 15.11
N ILE A 13 -18.56 -9.39 16.37
CA ILE A 13 -18.19 -8.31 17.32
C ILE A 13 -16.92 -7.60 16.85
N ILE A 14 -15.90 -8.35 16.40
CA ILE A 14 -14.65 -7.76 15.89
C ILE A 14 -14.94 -6.91 14.64
N TYR A 15 -15.70 -7.45 13.69
CA TYR A 15 -16.04 -6.69 12.50
C TYR A 15 -16.90 -5.47 12.83
N ALA A 16 -17.89 -5.60 13.72
CA ALA A 16 -18.68 -4.46 14.15
C ALA A 16 -17.80 -3.37 14.77
N TYR A 17 -16.87 -3.74 15.66
CA TYR A 17 -15.92 -2.80 16.26
C TYR A 17 -15.06 -2.06 15.23
N LEU A 18 -14.62 -2.76 14.18
CA LEU A 18 -13.81 -2.17 13.10
C LEU A 18 -14.64 -1.28 12.15
N TYR A 19 -15.88 -1.67 11.84
CA TYR A 19 -16.69 -0.97 10.85
C TYR A 19 -17.57 0.14 11.45
N ILE A 20 -17.97 0.07 12.73
CA ILE A 20 -18.78 1.11 13.38
C ILE A 20 -18.19 2.51 13.24
N PRO A 21 -16.88 2.76 13.51
CA PRO A 21 -16.30 4.09 13.31
C PRO A 21 -16.42 4.58 11.87
N ILE A 22 -16.22 3.70 10.89
CA ILE A 22 -16.34 4.04 9.47
C ILE A 22 -17.79 4.39 9.11
N ILE A 23 -18.76 3.62 9.59
CA ILE A 23 -20.19 3.90 9.38
C ILE A 23 -20.56 5.24 10.01
N ILE A 24 -20.07 5.52 11.22
CA ILE A 24 -20.31 6.81 11.89
C ILE A 24 -19.75 7.96 11.06
N LEU A 25 -18.54 7.83 10.50
CA LEU A 25 -17.94 8.84 9.61
C LEU A 25 -18.78 9.05 8.35
N ILE A 26 -19.22 7.96 7.71
CA ILE A 26 -20.08 8.04 6.50
C ILE A 26 -21.41 8.74 6.84
N VAL A 27 -22.06 8.36 7.92
CA VAL A 27 -23.32 9.01 8.34
C VAL A 27 -23.09 10.48 8.67
N ASN A 28 -22.01 10.79 9.38
CA ASN A 28 -21.68 12.14 9.78
C ASN A 28 -21.28 13.04 8.59
N SER A 29 -20.83 12.46 7.47
CA SER A 29 -20.53 13.22 6.25
C SER A 29 -21.78 13.85 5.61
N PHE A 30 -22.98 13.31 5.92
CA PHE A 30 -24.26 13.88 5.51
C PHE A 30 -24.87 14.82 6.57
N ASN A 31 -24.18 15.08 7.67
CA ASN A 31 -24.66 15.99 8.69
C ASN A 31 -24.49 17.46 8.23
N GLU A 32 -25.52 18.27 8.41
CA GLU A 32 -25.45 19.70 8.10
C GLU A 32 -24.43 20.46 8.97
N SER A 33 -24.16 19.96 10.18
CA SER A 33 -23.17 20.52 11.10
C SER A 33 -21.76 20.42 10.57
N ARG A 34 -21.03 21.56 10.61
CA ARG A 34 -19.62 21.62 10.17
C ARG A 34 -18.67 20.76 11.00
N PHE A 35 -18.93 20.59 12.28
CA PHE A 35 -18.04 19.90 13.21
C PHE A 35 -18.50 18.48 13.58
N GLY A 36 -19.67 18.06 13.11
CA GLY A 36 -20.18 16.70 13.35
C GLY A 36 -20.49 16.32 14.80
N ILE A 37 -20.45 17.29 15.75
CA ILE A 37 -20.65 17.04 17.18
C ILE A 37 -22.12 16.74 17.50
N GLN A 38 -23.03 17.38 16.79
CA GLN A 38 -24.47 17.18 16.94
C GLN A 38 -25.09 16.98 15.56
N TRP A 39 -26.08 16.09 15.49
CA TRP A 39 -26.85 15.89 14.30
C TRP A 39 -27.82 17.03 14.07
N GLN A 40 -27.61 17.84 13.04
CA GLN A 40 -28.42 19.00 12.69
C GLN A 40 -29.39 18.77 11.52
N GLY A 41 -29.31 17.61 10.89
CA GLY A 41 -30.11 17.22 9.75
C GLY A 41 -29.30 16.59 8.64
N PHE A 42 -30.03 15.99 7.68
CA PHE A 42 -29.40 15.41 6.50
C PHE A 42 -29.15 16.48 5.45
N SER A 43 -27.93 16.61 4.98
CA SER A 43 -27.55 17.59 3.94
C SER A 43 -26.44 17.05 3.04
N THR A 44 -26.52 17.36 1.75
CA THR A 44 -25.47 17.10 0.74
C THR A 44 -24.60 18.32 0.47
N LYS A 45 -24.80 19.40 1.22
CA LYS A 45 -24.12 20.69 1.06
C LYS A 45 -22.60 20.58 0.95
N TRP A 46 -22.00 19.69 1.75
CA TRP A 46 -20.55 19.50 1.74
C TRP A 46 -20.04 18.87 0.46
N TYR A 47 -20.83 17.98 -0.16
CA TYR A 47 -20.49 17.36 -1.45
C TYR A 47 -20.64 18.37 -2.60
N GLU A 48 -21.63 19.24 -2.53
CA GLU A 48 -21.79 20.35 -3.51
C GLU A 48 -20.63 21.35 -3.38
N LEU A 49 -20.24 21.72 -2.16
CA LEU A 49 -19.09 22.59 -1.92
C LEU A 49 -17.78 21.95 -2.39
N LEU A 50 -17.62 20.63 -2.21
CA LEU A 50 -16.47 19.88 -2.67
C LEU A 50 -16.40 19.87 -4.21
N SER A 51 -17.52 19.61 -4.88
CA SER A 51 -17.58 19.56 -6.35
C SER A 51 -17.33 20.90 -7.03
N ASN A 52 -17.59 22.00 -6.32
CA ASN A 52 -17.36 23.36 -6.79
C ASN A 52 -16.04 23.98 -6.31
N ASN A 53 -15.21 23.19 -5.64
CA ASN A 53 -13.91 23.65 -5.14
C ASN A 53 -12.77 23.13 -6.03
N ASP A 54 -12.40 23.92 -7.03
CA ASP A 54 -11.36 23.56 -8.01
C ASP A 54 -10.02 23.21 -7.34
N SER A 55 -9.64 23.92 -6.28
CA SER A 55 -8.38 23.67 -5.56
C SER A 55 -8.36 22.29 -4.88
N LEU A 56 -9.48 21.86 -4.29
CA LEU A 56 -9.60 20.54 -3.69
C LEU A 56 -9.62 19.43 -4.74
N LEU A 57 -10.29 19.66 -5.87
CA LEU A 57 -10.33 18.70 -6.97
C LEU A 57 -8.95 18.54 -7.63
N GLU A 58 -8.23 19.63 -7.81
CA GLU A 58 -6.85 19.61 -8.30
C GLU A 58 -5.92 18.86 -7.33
N ALA A 59 -6.00 19.15 -6.03
CA ALA A 59 -5.24 18.44 -5.00
C ALA A 59 -5.56 16.95 -4.97
N ALA A 60 -6.83 16.57 -5.11
CA ALA A 60 -7.24 15.16 -5.21
C ALA A 60 -6.68 14.50 -6.47
N GLY A 61 -6.69 15.18 -7.61
CA GLY A 61 -6.06 14.71 -8.85
C GLY A 61 -4.56 14.48 -8.71
N HIS A 62 -3.84 15.41 -8.09
CA HIS A 62 -2.42 15.25 -7.80
C HIS A 62 -2.15 14.09 -6.85
N SER A 63 -2.95 13.93 -5.80
CA SER A 63 -2.83 12.82 -4.84
C SER A 63 -3.07 11.47 -5.52
N LEU A 64 -4.08 11.36 -6.37
CA LEU A 64 -4.38 10.14 -7.11
C LEU A 64 -3.24 9.79 -8.09
N THR A 65 -2.76 10.77 -8.84
CA THR A 65 -1.63 10.60 -9.77
C THR A 65 -0.38 10.13 -9.03
N MET A 66 -0.08 10.76 -7.90
CA MET A 66 1.03 10.38 -7.02
C MET A 66 0.87 8.94 -6.51
N ALA A 67 -0.32 8.58 -6.04
CA ALA A 67 -0.60 7.24 -5.54
C ALA A 67 -0.41 6.17 -6.62
N VAL A 68 -0.94 6.38 -7.82
CA VAL A 68 -0.80 5.44 -8.94
C VAL A 68 0.66 5.29 -9.37
N LEU A 69 1.37 6.39 -9.57
CA LEU A 69 2.78 6.36 -10.00
C LEU A 69 3.65 5.66 -8.96
N SER A 70 3.55 6.07 -7.68
CA SER A 70 4.38 5.48 -6.64
C SER A 70 4.07 4.00 -6.40
N ALA A 71 2.79 3.60 -6.45
CA ALA A 71 2.41 2.20 -6.33
C ALA A 71 2.95 1.37 -7.51
N THR A 72 2.88 1.90 -8.74
CA THR A 72 3.40 1.22 -9.93
C THR A 72 4.91 1.03 -9.83
N PHE A 73 5.67 2.09 -9.57
CA PHE A 73 7.13 1.99 -9.45
C PHE A 73 7.56 1.11 -8.27
N ALA A 74 6.93 1.27 -7.10
CA ALA A 74 7.23 0.43 -5.94
C ALA A 74 6.93 -1.05 -6.22
N THR A 75 5.85 -1.35 -6.93
CA THR A 75 5.49 -2.72 -7.31
C THR A 75 6.50 -3.33 -8.27
N VAL A 76 6.89 -2.61 -9.31
CA VAL A 76 7.88 -3.11 -10.29
C VAL A 76 9.22 -3.34 -9.60
N ILE A 77 9.76 -2.32 -8.92
CA ILE A 77 11.07 -2.41 -8.26
C ILE A 77 11.04 -3.46 -7.14
N GLY A 78 10.00 -3.44 -6.30
CA GLY A 78 9.85 -4.37 -5.18
C GLY A 78 9.71 -5.83 -5.64
N THR A 79 8.96 -6.08 -6.72
CA THR A 79 8.84 -7.42 -7.30
C THR A 79 10.17 -7.91 -7.85
N LEU A 80 10.90 -7.09 -8.61
CA LEU A 80 12.22 -7.44 -9.13
C LEU A 80 13.21 -7.72 -7.99
N THR A 81 13.19 -6.90 -6.95
CA THR A 81 14.01 -7.10 -5.74
C THR A 81 13.66 -8.39 -5.01
N ALA A 82 12.37 -8.70 -4.83
CA ALA A 82 11.91 -9.93 -4.20
C ALA A 82 12.33 -11.18 -4.99
N VAL A 83 12.20 -11.14 -6.31
CA VAL A 83 12.64 -12.22 -7.22
C VAL A 83 14.15 -12.38 -7.14
N ALA A 84 14.92 -11.30 -7.14
CA ALA A 84 16.37 -11.33 -6.99
C ALA A 84 16.79 -11.96 -5.65
N LEU A 85 16.15 -11.54 -4.56
CA LEU A 85 16.38 -12.12 -3.24
C LEU A 85 15.99 -13.60 -3.15
N PHE A 86 14.94 -14.02 -3.84
CA PHE A 86 14.51 -15.40 -3.84
C PHE A 86 15.48 -16.28 -4.65
N ARG A 87 15.85 -15.85 -5.84
CA ARG A 87 16.55 -16.64 -6.84
C ARG A 87 18.07 -16.69 -6.64
N TYR A 88 18.65 -15.55 -6.26
CA TYR A 88 20.10 -15.43 -6.17
C TYR A 88 20.62 -15.62 -4.74
N ARG A 89 21.77 -16.32 -4.62
CA ARG A 89 22.54 -16.43 -3.38
C ARG A 89 23.72 -15.47 -3.49
N PHE A 90 23.70 -14.38 -2.74
CA PHE A 90 24.79 -13.42 -2.66
C PHE A 90 25.07 -13.03 -1.21
N ARG A 91 26.33 -12.60 -0.93
CA ARG A 91 26.80 -12.31 0.44
C ARG A 91 25.99 -11.18 1.12
N GLY A 92 25.44 -10.22 0.35
CA GLY A 92 24.63 -9.10 0.88
C GLY A 92 23.17 -9.42 1.20
N LYS A 93 22.68 -10.65 0.91
CA LYS A 93 21.28 -11.00 1.14
C LYS A 93 20.79 -10.80 2.58
N PRO A 94 21.52 -11.22 3.64
CA PRO A 94 21.10 -11.00 5.01
C PRO A 94 21.09 -9.50 5.36
N PHE A 95 22.01 -8.71 4.81
CA PHE A 95 22.05 -7.26 5.02
C PHE A 95 20.81 -6.58 4.42
N VAL A 96 20.43 -6.90 3.17
CA VAL A 96 19.22 -6.36 2.53
C VAL A 96 17.98 -6.78 3.32
N GLY A 97 17.88 -8.03 3.76
CA GLY A 97 16.77 -8.49 4.60
C GLY A 97 16.68 -7.75 5.93
N GLY A 98 17.80 -7.52 6.59
CA GLY A 98 17.87 -6.73 7.82
C GLY A 98 17.47 -5.27 7.59
N MET A 99 17.91 -4.66 6.51
CA MET A 99 17.58 -3.29 6.14
C MET A 99 16.07 -3.11 5.86
N LEU A 100 15.46 -4.06 5.13
CA LEU A 100 14.01 -4.07 4.92
C LEU A 100 13.25 -4.17 6.25
N PHE A 101 13.72 -5.03 7.16
CA PHE A 101 13.10 -5.19 8.48
C PHE A 101 13.21 -3.90 9.32
N VAL A 102 14.38 -3.24 9.34
CA VAL A 102 14.58 -1.98 10.06
C VAL A 102 13.65 -0.90 9.54
N VAL A 103 13.52 -0.76 8.21
CA VAL A 103 12.63 0.24 7.59
C VAL A 103 11.17 -0.03 7.96
N MET A 104 10.72 -1.30 7.97
CA MET A 104 9.35 -1.65 8.35
C MET A 104 9.03 -1.44 9.85
N MET A 105 10.05 -1.53 10.71
CA MET A 105 9.89 -1.30 12.15
C MET A 105 10.06 0.16 12.55
N SER A 106 10.58 1.00 11.65
CA SER A 106 10.77 2.42 11.91
C SER A 106 9.43 3.16 11.93
N PRO A 107 9.20 4.07 12.91
CA PRO A 107 8.03 4.93 12.90
C PRO A 107 7.98 5.79 11.62
N ASP A 108 6.81 5.90 11.00
CA ASP A 108 6.63 6.62 9.73
C ASP A 108 7.09 8.09 9.81
N ILE A 109 6.84 8.75 10.94
CA ILE A 109 7.29 10.13 11.18
C ILE A 109 8.81 10.24 11.13
N VAL A 110 9.52 9.29 11.75
CA VAL A 110 11.01 9.31 11.76
C VAL A 110 11.56 9.13 10.35
N MET A 111 10.97 8.22 9.57
CA MET A 111 11.33 8.02 8.18
C MET A 111 11.05 9.27 7.32
N ALA A 112 9.89 9.91 7.51
CA ALA A 112 9.53 11.12 6.77
C ALA A 112 10.51 12.26 7.06
N ILE A 113 10.84 12.50 8.33
CA ILE A 113 11.82 13.54 8.73
C ILE A 113 13.21 13.20 8.19
N SER A 114 13.63 11.94 8.26
CA SER A 114 14.94 11.51 7.76
C SER A 114 15.09 11.72 6.25
N LEU A 115 14.04 11.40 5.48
CA LEU A 115 14.02 11.65 4.03
C LEU A 115 14.01 13.15 3.71
N LEU A 116 13.24 13.94 4.46
CA LEU A 116 13.24 15.39 4.32
C LEU A 116 14.63 15.98 4.52
N VAL A 117 15.30 15.62 5.62
CA VAL A 117 16.67 16.06 5.92
C VAL A 117 17.65 15.60 4.84
N LEU A 118 17.51 14.36 4.38
CA LEU A 118 18.35 13.83 3.30
C LEU A 118 18.20 14.65 2.02
N PHE A 119 16.98 14.98 1.60
CA PHE A 119 16.75 15.80 0.41
C PHE A 119 17.31 17.23 0.56
N MET A 120 17.21 17.81 1.76
CA MET A 120 17.80 19.11 2.05
C MET A 120 19.33 19.07 1.95
N ILE A 121 19.97 18.05 2.49
CA ILE A 121 21.45 17.88 2.42
C ILE A 121 21.90 17.68 0.97
N LEU A 122 21.15 16.91 0.19
CA LEU A 122 21.44 16.66 -1.22
C LEU A 122 21.09 17.83 -2.15
N GLY A 123 20.49 18.90 -1.63
CA GLY A 123 20.08 20.05 -2.42
C GLY A 123 18.91 19.73 -3.39
N VAL A 124 18.15 18.66 -3.13
CA VAL A 124 17.00 18.29 -3.94
C VAL A 124 15.82 19.22 -3.60
N SER A 125 15.28 19.91 -4.60
CA SER A 125 14.11 20.77 -4.41
C SER A 125 12.90 19.95 -3.94
N LEU A 126 12.23 20.44 -2.90
CA LEU A 126 11.00 19.83 -2.40
C LEU A 126 9.87 20.10 -3.39
N GLY A 127 9.20 19.05 -3.82
CA GLY A 127 8.10 19.11 -4.78
C GLY A 127 7.60 17.73 -5.18
N PHE A 128 6.93 17.65 -6.32
CA PHE A 128 6.34 16.42 -6.82
C PHE A 128 7.32 15.22 -6.85
N TRP A 129 8.54 15.43 -7.35
CA TRP A 129 9.53 14.34 -7.49
C TRP A 129 10.06 13.85 -6.15
N SER A 130 10.40 14.75 -5.24
CA SER A 130 10.88 14.37 -3.90
C SER A 130 9.79 13.60 -3.13
N LEU A 131 8.53 14.04 -3.26
CA LEU A 131 7.39 13.36 -2.66
C LEU A 131 7.17 11.98 -3.30
N LEU A 132 7.28 11.86 -4.62
CA LEU A 132 7.16 10.59 -5.33
C LEU A 132 8.22 9.57 -4.87
N PHE A 133 9.49 9.99 -4.79
CA PHE A 133 10.58 9.12 -4.31
C PHE A 133 10.38 8.69 -2.86
N SER A 134 9.91 9.60 -2.00
CA SER A 134 9.57 9.25 -0.62
C SER A 134 8.51 8.16 -0.57
N HIS A 135 7.44 8.31 -1.33
CA HIS A 135 6.35 7.34 -1.36
C HIS A 135 6.79 5.98 -1.92
N ILE A 136 7.63 5.97 -2.95
CA ILE A 136 8.22 4.72 -3.47
C ILE A 136 9.05 4.04 -2.38
N THR A 137 9.90 4.80 -1.69
CA THR A 137 10.77 4.28 -0.63
C THR A 137 9.97 3.66 0.51
N PHE A 138 8.87 4.30 0.93
CA PHE A 138 7.96 3.76 1.95
C PHE A 138 7.25 2.48 1.52
N CYS A 139 6.78 2.41 0.28
CA CYS A 139 6.01 1.26 -0.19
C CYS A 139 6.88 0.05 -0.52
N LEU A 140 8.13 0.27 -0.91
CA LEU A 140 9.04 -0.75 -1.43
C LEU A 140 9.25 -1.93 -0.46
N PRO A 141 9.55 -1.76 0.83
CA PRO A 141 9.75 -2.87 1.76
C PRO A 141 8.53 -3.78 1.88
N PHE A 142 7.32 -3.19 1.94
CA PHE A 142 6.07 -3.95 2.03
C PHE A 142 5.84 -4.82 0.79
N VAL A 143 6.09 -4.27 -0.40
CA VAL A 143 6.00 -5.04 -1.65
C VAL A 143 7.01 -6.16 -1.67
N VAL A 144 8.29 -5.88 -1.34
CA VAL A 144 9.35 -6.88 -1.34
C VAL A 144 9.01 -8.04 -0.40
N VAL A 145 8.63 -7.74 0.84
CA VAL A 145 8.34 -8.77 1.85
C VAL A 145 7.12 -9.59 1.45
N THR A 146 6.05 -8.95 0.97
CA THR A 146 4.83 -9.64 0.56
C THR A 146 5.08 -10.56 -0.63
N VAL A 147 5.77 -10.08 -1.66
CA VAL A 147 6.09 -10.88 -2.84
C VAL A 147 7.09 -11.99 -2.47
N TYR A 148 8.11 -11.70 -1.67
CA TYR A 148 9.08 -12.70 -1.22
C TYR A 148 8.45 -13.82 -0.39
N ALA A 149 7.52 -13.49 0.51
CA ALA A 149 6.78 -14.48 1.29
C ALA A 149 6.00 -15.42 0.36
N ARG A 150 5.33 -14.87 -0.64
CA ARG A 150 4.59 -15.66 -1.63
C ARG A 150 5.48 -16.53 -2.51
N LEU A 151 6.66 -16.02 -2.87
CA LEU A 151 7.63 -16.80 -3.65
C LEU A 151 8.17 -18.02 -2.88
N LYS A 152 8.26 -17.90 -1.55
CA LYS A 152 8.67 -19.04 -0.69
C LYS A 152 7.64 -20.17 -0.65
N ASP A 153 6.36 -19.83 -0.80
CA ASP A 153 5.27 -20.82 -0.83
C ASP A 153 5.14 -21.52 -2.20
N PHE A 154 5.90 -21.04 -3.20
CA PHE A 154 5.84 -21.58 -4.55
C PHE A 154 6.68 -22.85 -4.67
N ASP A 155 6.08 -23.93 -5.18
CA ASP A 155 6.81 -25.16 -5.43
C ASP A 155 7.82 -24.98 -6.57
N VAL A 156 9.10 -25.11 -6.23
CA VAL A 156 10.23 -24.98 -7.18
C VAL A 156 10.09 -25.95 -8.36
N LYS A 157 9.45 -27.11 -8.14
CA LYS A 157 9.19 -28.11 -9.19
C LYS A 157 8.28 -27.59 -10.29
N MET A 158 7.34 -26.68 -10.00
CA MET A 158 6.52 -26.05 -11.02
C MET A 158 7.33 -25.12 -11.92
N LEU A 159 8.35 -24.44 -11.36
CA LEU A 159 9.27 -23.62 -12.15
C LEU A 159 10.16 -24.47 -13.06
N GLU A 160 10.64 -25.62 -12.58
CA GLU A 160 11.43 -26.58 -13.37
C GLU A 160 10.59 -27.16 -14.50
N ALA A 161 9.37 -27.61 -14.23
CA ALA A 161 8.46 -28.11 -15.25
C ALA A 161 8.09 -27.05 -16.31
N ALA A 162 7.93 -25.78 -15.94
CA ALA A 162 7.69 -24.70 -16.89
C ALA A 162 8.91 -24.45 -17.81
N ARG A 163 10.13 -24.61 -17.28
CA ARG A 163 11.37 -24.53 -18.08
C ARG A 163 11.51 -25.71 -19.03
N ASP A 164 11.18 -26.91 -18.59
CA ASP A 164 11.21 -28.11 -19.44
C ASP A 164 10.23 -28.00 -20.60
N LEU A 165 9.13 -27.27 -20.42
CA LEU A 165 8.16 -26.92 -21.45
C LEU A 165 8.61 -25.73 -22.34
N GLY A 166 9.85 -25.26 -22.22
CA GLY A 166 10.42 -24.18 -23.04
C GLY A 166 9.98 -22.77 -22.64
N ALA A 167 9.40 -22.58 -21.44
CA ALA A 167 9.04 -21.24 -20.97
C ALA A 167 10.32 -20.43 -20.66
N GLY A 168 10.56 -19.38 -21.44
CA GLY A 168 11.64 -18.43 -21.18
C GLY A 168 11.45 -17.70 -19.85
N GLU A 169 12.55 -17.27 -19.24
CA GLU A 169 12.61 -16.57 -17.96
C GLU A 169 11.64 -15.39 -17.85
N PHE A 170 11.52 -14.61 -18.92
CA PHE A 170 10.60 -13.48 -19.00
C PHE A 170 9.12 -13.92 -18.97
N THR A 171 8.81 -15.06 -19.57
CA THR A 171 7.45 -15.62 -19.56
C THR A 171 7.07 -16.11 -18.17
N ILE A 172 8.00 -16.74 -17.46
CA ILE A 172 7.85 -17.16 -16.07
C ILE A 172 7.66 -15.94 -15.17
N LEU A 173 8.47 -14.89 -15.36
CA LEU A 173 8.37 -13.62 -14.64
C LEU A 173 7.00 -12.96 -14.88
N ARG A 174 6.58 -12.84 -16.14
CA ARG A 174 5.35 -12.17 -16.50
C ARG A 174 4.10 -12.92 -16.06
N LYS A 175 4.01 -14.24 -16.30
CA LYS A 175 2.81 -15.02 -15.99
C LYS A 175 2.68 -15.37 -14.50
N ASN A 176 3.79 -15.66 -13.83
CA ASN A 176 3.74 -16.15 -12.47
C ASN A 176 3.99 -15.06 -11.41
N TYR A 177 4.80 -14.02 -11.72
CA TYR A 177 5.15 -12.99 -10.75
C TYR A 177 4.37 -11.70 -10.95
N PHE A 178 4.15 -11.25 -12.19
CA PHE A 178 3.38 -10.03 -12.44
C PHE A 178 1.87 -10.22 -12.30
N ALA A 179 1.31 -11.36 -12.65
CA ALA A 179 -0.10 -11.65 -12.39
C ALA A 179 -0.41 -11.64 -10.89
N PHE A 180 0.56 -12.04 -10.08
CA PHE A 180 0.48 -12.00 -8.61
C PHE A 180 0.65 -10.58 -8.04
N SER A 181 1.49 -9.77 -8.66
CA SER A 181 1.74 -8.38 -8.33
C SER A 181 0.53 -7.48 -8.62
N ALA A 182 -0.29 -7.80 -9.61
CA ALA A 182 -1.54 -7.07 -9.88
C ALA A 182 -2.54 -7.17 -8.71
N ALA A 183 -2.62 -8.32 -8.03
CA ALA A 183 -3.41 -8.47 -6.80
C ALA A 183 -2.83 -7.64 -5.63
N CYS A 184 -1.49 -7.52 -5.55
CA CYS A 184 -0.80 -6.70 -4.55
C CYS A 184 -0.92 -5.20 -4.86
N HIS A 185 -1.05 -4.82 -6.14
CA HIS A 185 -1.26 -3.45 -6.59
C HIS A 185 -2.61 -2.89 -6.10
N CYS A 186 -3.67 -3.70 -6.17
CA CYS A 186 -4.97 -3.34 -5.59
C CYS A 186 -4.91 -3.22 -4.06
N CYS A 187 -4.13 -4.06 -3.37
CA CYS A 187 -3.92 -3.97 -1.93
C CYS A 187 -3.08 -2.74 -1.53
N GLY A 188 -2.04 -2.40 -2.30
CA GLY A 188 -1.21 -1.22 -2.08
C GLY A 188 -1.96 0.09 -2.32
N LEU A 189 -2.85 0.15 -3.31
CA LEU A 189 -3.76 1.27 -3.52
C LEU A 189 -4.75 1.44 -2.36
N ALA A 190 -5.32 0.35 -1.85
CA ALA A 190 -6.25 0.38 -0.72
C ALA A 190 -5.58 0.85 0.58
N LEU A 191 -4.35 0.38 0.87
CA LEU A 191 -3.56 0.80 2.03
C LEU A 191 -3.17 2.29 1.95
N LYS A 192 -2.87 2.81 0.75
CA LYS A 192 -2.56 4.23 0.57
C LYS A 192 -3.75 5.16 0.73
N PHE A 193 -4.94 4.74 0.33
CA PHE A 193 -6.16 5.50 0.59
C PHE A 193 -6.42 5.66 2.10
N HIS A 194 -6.00 4.69 2.90
CA HIS A 194 -6.17 4.74 4.36
C HIS A 194 -5.15 5.65 5.05
N VAL A 195 -3.93 5.77 4.53
CA VAL A 195 -2.87 6.61 5.12
C VAL A 195 -3.01 8.10 4.77
N ILE A 196 -3.68 8.43 3.66
CA ILE A 196 -3.89 9.84 3.24
C ILE A 196 -5.08 10.49 3.98
N HIS A 197 -5.98 9.70 4.57
CA HIS A 197 -7.18 10.18 5.26
C HIS A 197 -7.20 9.90 6.77
N GLY A 198 -6.14 9.40 7.37
CA GLY A 198 -5.86 9.36 8.81
C GLY A 198 -4.91 10.50 9.19
#